data_2270edbe82a3c2c4b37c670f52b52354
#
_entry.id   2270edbe82a3c2c4b37c670f52b52354
#
_cell.length_a   1.000
_cell.length_b   1.000
_cell.length_c   1.000
_cell.angle_alpha   90.00
_cell.angle_beta   90.00
_cell.angle_gamma   90.00
#
_symmetry.space_group_name_H-M   'P 1'
#
loop_
_entity.id
_entity.type
_entity.pdbx_description
1 polymer ?
#
loop_
_entity_poly.entity_id
_entity_poly.type
_entity_poly.pdbx_seq_one_letter_code
_entity_poly.pdbx_strand_id
1 'polypeptide(L)'
;MYKTVFKAYEEGYPAYFGTPPVNLILALETSLKIILSEGMLNRIKRHQKLASAFRLAVFSLGLKLLPINTGIAANTLSAIYYPDNTDGGLFCSKMADNNVIIAGGLHPEIKSDYFRVGHMGSVSETDLITTLNALELSLRAINYNIDLGISLDTFKKEM
;
A
#
# COMPACT_ATOMS: atom_id res chain seq x y z
N MET A 1 19.11 26.56 17.18
CA MET A 1 18.91 26.98 15.80
C MET A 1 17.45 27.37 15.52
N TYR A 2 16.45 26.48 15.63
CA TYR A 2 15.04 26.84 15.44
C TYR A 2 14.51 27.95 16.36
N LYS A 3 14.91 27.95 17.65
CA LYS A 3 14.45 28.94 18.64
C LYS A 3 14.70 30.38 18.19
N THR A 4 15.80 30.66 17.51
CA THR A 4 16.15 32.03 17.06
C THR A 4 15.22 32.51 15.96
N VAL A 5 14.85 31.61 15.02
CA VAL A 5 13.93 31.94 13.93
C VAL A 5 12.50 32.12 14.45
N PHE A 6 12.03 31.24 15.35
CA PHE A 6 10.71 31.37 15.96
C PHE A 6 10.58 32.68 16.74
N LYS A 7 11.60 33.02 17.55
CA LYS A 7 11.62 34.30 18.28
C LYS A 7 11.54 35.51 17.35
N ALA A 8 12.27 35.48 16.21
CA ALA A 8 12.20 36.57 15.24
C ALA A 8 10.79 36.72 14.64
N TYR A 9 10.11 35.60 14.33
CA TYR A 9 8.72 35.64 13.85
C TYR A 9 7.75 36.16 14.90
N GLU A 10 7.89 35.74 16.15
CA GLU A 10 7.07 36.26 17.27
C GLU A 10 7.25 37.76 17.49
N GLU A 11 8.45 38.28 17.26
CA GLU A 11 8.81 39.68 17.35
C GLU A 11 8.54 40.48 16.06
N GLY A 12 8.01 39.82 14.99
CA GLY A 12 7.67 40.45 13.72
C GLY A 12 8.88 40.80 12.83
N TYR A 13 10.05 40.22 13.11
CA TYR A 13 11.23 40.39 12.25
C TYR A 13 11.28 39.38 11.10
N PRO A 14 11.77 39.79 9.88
CA PRO A 14 11.97 38.87 8.79
C PRO A 14 13.12 37.92 9.12
N ALA A 15 12.78 36.65 9.23
CA ALA A 15 13.76 35.57 9.42
C ALA A 15 13.27 34.29 8.78
N TYR A 16 14.19 33.46 8.27
CA TYR A 16 13.88 32.14 7.77
C TYR A 16 15.08 31.20 7.93
N PHE A 17 14.81 29.93 8.11
CA PHE A 17 15.84 28.93 8.28
C PHE A 17 16.40 28.43 6.93
N GLY A 18 15.59 28.45 5.90
CA GLY A 18 15.93 28.03 4.53
C GLY A 18 14.83 28.43 3.56
N THR A 19 15.13 28.36 2.28
CA THR A 19 14.15 28.68 1.22
C THR A 19 12.95 27.73 1.30
N PRO A 20 11.71 28.23 1.44
CA PRO A 20 10.53 27.37 1.43
C PRO A 20 10.45 26.53 0.16
N PRO A 21 10.10 25.22 0.25
CA PRO A 21 9.94 24.35 -0.90
C PRO A 21 8.61 24.64 -1.63
N VAL A 22 8.50 25.77 -2.32
CA VAL A 22 7.25 26.28 -2.89
C VAL A 22 6.57 25.26 -3.79
N ASN A 23 7.32 24.55 -4.62
CA ASN A 23 6.76 23.51 -5.50
C ASN A 23 6.10 22.38 -4.73
N LEU A 24 6.68 21.95 -3.60
CA LEU A 24 6.09 20.92 -2.73
C LEU A 24 4.84 21.45 -2.02
N ILE A 25 4.82 22.72 -1.64
CA ILE A 25 3.64 23.36 -1.03
C ILE A 25 2.48 23.41 -2.03
N LEU A 26 2.74 23.79 -3.28
CA LEU A 26 1.73 23.78 -4.35
C LEU A 26 1.23 22.39 -4.68
N ALA A 27 2.12 21.39 -4.70
CA ALA A 27 1.74 20.00 -4.86
C ALA A 27 0.87 19.48 -3.69
N LEU A 28 1.21 19.86 -2.47
CA LEU A 28 0.41 19.56 -1.28
C LEU A 28 -0.99 20.21 -1.35
N GLU A 29 -1.07 21.48 -1.73
CA GLU A 29 -2.35 22.18 -1.93
C GLU A 29 -3.24 21.43 -2.93
N THR A 30 -2.69 21.03 -4.07
CA THR A 30 -3.41 20.25 -5.07
C THR A 30 -3.89 18.91 -4.54
N SER A 31 -3.03 18.19 -3.81
CA SER A 31 -3.37 16.91 -3.18
C SER A 31 -4.50 17.08 -2.15
N LEU A 32 -4.45 18.12 -1.32
CA LEU A 32 -5.49 18.43 -0.35
C LEU A 32 -6.83 18.77 -1.01
N LYS A 33 -6.82 19.53 -2.10
CA LYS A 33 -8.04 19.82 -2.89
C LYS A 33 -8.69 18.54 -3.42
N ILE A 34 -7.91 17.58 -3.92
CA ILE A 34 -8.41 16.28 -4.37
C ILE A 34 -9.04 15.50 -3.20
N ILE A 35 -8.37 15.44 -2.06
CA ILE A 35 -8.86 14.76 -0.86
C ILE A 35 -10.19 15.38 -0.37
N LEU A 36 -10.24 16.69 -0.32
CA LEU A 36 -11.43 17.41 0.13
C LEU A 36 -12.60 17.28 -0.85
N SER A 37 -12.34 17.24 -2.15
CA SER A 37 -13.38 17.06 -3.17
C SER A 37 -13.97 15.64 -3.16
N GLU A 38 -13.16 14.61 -2.86
CA GLU A 38 -13.64 13.24 -2.63
C GLU A 38 -14.49 13.17 -1.35
N GLY A 39 -14.13 13.95 -0.35
CA GLY A 39 -14.69 13.93 0.99
C GLY A 39 -14.10 12.83 1.87
N MET A 40 -13.73 13.18 3.11
CA MET A 40 -13.04 12.27 4.03
C MET A 40 -13.79 10.96 4.29
N LEU A 41 -15.11 11.04 4.48
CA LEU A 41 -15.92 9.84 4.74
C LEU A 41 -15.96 8.90 3.52
N ASN A 42 -16.07 9.45 2.31
CA ASN A 42 -16.05 8.66 1.07
C ASN A 42 -14.68 8.01 0.88
N ARG A 43 -13.61 8.76 1.12
CA ARG A 43 -12.24 8.26 1.05
C ARG A 43 -12.00 7.11 2.02
N ILE A 44 -12.46 7.22 3.26
CA ILE A 44 -12.36 6.15 4.27
C ILE A 44 -13.12 4.91 3.80
N LYS A 45 -14.38 5.06 3.36
CA LYS A 45 -15.21 3.95 2.86
C LYS A 45 -14.57 3.26 1.65
N ARG A 46 -14.02 4.04 0.71
CA ARG A 46 -13.32 3.49 -0.46
C ARG A 46 -12.13 2.64 -0.05
N HIS A 47 -11.26 3.14 0.86
CA HIS A 47 -10.12 2.36 1.35
C HIS A 47 -10.55 1.10 2.12
N GLN A 48 -11.61 1.18 2.93
CA GLN A 48 -12.15 0.03 3.63
C GLN A 48 -12.63 -1.05 2.65
N LYS A 49 -13.39 -0.66 1.61
CA LYS A 49 -13.91 -1.57 0.60
C LYS A 49 -12.78 -2.23 -0.19
N LEU A 50 -11.85 -1.43 -0.73
CA LEU A 50 -10.68 -1.94 -1.46
C LEU A 50 -9.83 -2.90 -0.61
N ALA A 51 -9.56 -2.54 0.64
CA ALA A 51 -8.78 -3.36 1.55
C ALA A 51 -9.47 -4.68 1.89
N SER A 52 -10.78 -4.66 2.11
CA SER A 52 -11.56 -5.88 2.39
C SER A 52 -11.55 -6.82 1.19
N ALA A 53 -11.92 -6.32 0.01
CA ALA A 53 -11.94 -7.10 -1.23
C ALA A 53 -10.56 -7.67 -1.56
N PHE A 54 -9.49 -6.86 -1.44
CA PHE A 54 -8.13 -7.32 -1.68
C PHE A 54 -7.71 -8.44 -0.72
N ARG A 55 -8.01 -8.32 0.57
CA ARG A 55 -7.68 -9.36 1.56
C ARG A 55 -8.44 -10.66 1.33
N LEU A 56 -9.70 -10.59 0.94
CA LEU A 56 -10.48 -11.79 0.57
C LEU A 56 -9.90 -12.48 -0.66
N ALA A 57 -9.47 -11.69 -1.66
CA ALA A 57 -8.75 -12.22 -2.82
C ALA A 57 -7.41 -12.87 -2.43
N VAL A 58 -6.67 -12.29 -1.50
CA VAL A 58 -5.42 -12.89 -0.97
C VAL A 58 -5.71 -14.22 -0.25
N PHE A 59 -6.77 -14.30 0.53
CA PHE A 59 -7.18 -15.54 1.19
C PHE A 59 -7.60 -16.63 0.18
N SER A 60 -8.23 -16.27 -0.93
CA SER A 60 -8.59 -17.24 -1.99
C SER A 60 -7.37 -17.88 -2.66
N LEU A 61 -6.19 -17.23 -2.58
CA LEU A 61 -4.91 -17.79 -3.01
C LEU A 61 -4.27 -18.72 -1.96
N GLY A 62 -4.90 -18.93 -0.81
CA GLY A 62 -4.34 -19.71 0.31
C GLY A 62 -3.26 -18.97 1.10
N LEU A 63 -3.06 -17.67 0.84
CA LEU A 63 -2.08 -16.87 1.57
C LEU A 63 -2.62 -16.37 2.91
N LYS A 64 -1.70 -16.09 3.83
CA LYS A 64 -2.02 -15.61 5.19
C LYS A 64 -1.62 -14.15 5.35
N LEU A 65 -2.40 -13.40 6.11
CA LEU A 65 -2.05 -12.05 6.52
C LEU A 65 -1.18 -12.06 7.78
N LEU A 66 -0.28 -11.08 7.89
CA LEU A 66 0.52 -10.86 9.10
C LEU A 66 -0.34 -10.46 10.32
N PRO A 67 -1.34 -9.58 10.21
CA PRO A 67 -2.25 -9.30 11.33
C PRO A 67 -3.01 -10.55 11.76
N ILE A 68 -3.12 -10.75 13.08
CA ILE A 68 -3.82 -11.92 13.69
C ILE A 68 -5.32 -11.98 13.37
N ASN A 69 -5.92 -10.84 13.02
CA ASN A 69 -7.28 -10.76 12.48
C ASN A 69 -7.44 -9.53 11.58
N THR A 70 -8.44 -9.55 10.72
CA THR A 70 -8.72 -8.46 9.77
C THR A 70 -9.22 -7.17 10.43
N GLY A 71 -9.74 -7.24 11.65
CA GLY A 71 -10.28 -6.08 12.37
C GLY A 71 -9.19 -5.08 12.80
N ILE A 72 -7.95 -5.54 12.97
CA ILE A 72 -6.80 -4.68 13.29
C ILE A 72 -5.93 -4.36 12.08
N ALA A 73 -6.26 -4.91 10.91
CA ALA A 73 -5.50 -4.69 9.68
C ALA A 73 -5.74 -3.27 9.13
N ALA A 74 -4.67 -2.61 8.72
CA ALA A 74 -4.75 -1.28 8.13
C ALA A 74 -5.55 -1.28 6.81
N ASN A 75 -6.41 -0.27 6.61
CA ASN A 75 -7.17 -0.13 5.37
C ASN A 75 -6.37 0.45 4.20
N THR A 76 -5.09 0.71 4.40
CA THR A 76 -4.20 1.34 3.41
C THR A 76 -3.02 0.47 3.01
N LEU A 77 -2.83 -0.65 3.71
CA LEU A 77 -1.71 -1.57 3.47
C LEU A 77 -2.10 -2.98 3.93
N SER A 78 -1.75 -3.98 3.14
CA SER A 78 -1.83 -5.39 3.51
C SER A 78 -0.42 -5.98 3.61
N ALA A 79 -0.11 -6.56 4.76
CA ALA A 79 1.10 -7.36 4.99
C ALA A 79 0.73 -8.84 4.89
N ILE A 80 1.43 -9.59 4.04
CA ILE A 80 1.06 -10.92 3.59
C ILE A 80 2.28 -11.82 3.74
N TYR A 81 2.14 -12.96 4.41
CA TYR A 81 3.20 -13.94 4.48
C TYR A 81 3.50 -14.53 3.11
N TYR A 82 4.78 -14.74 2.83
CA TYR A 82 5.17 -15.58 1.70
C TYR A 82 4.66 -17.00 1.91
N PRO A 83 4.41 -17.76 0.83
CA PRO A 83 4.26 -19.21 0.95
C PRO A 83 5.47 -19.86 1.62
N ASP A 84 5.27 -20.98 2.30
CA ASP A 84 6.35 -21.71 2.97
C ASP A 84 7.50 -22.01 2.00
N ASN A 85 8.74 -21.87 2.47
CA ASN A 85 9.97 -22.10 1.70
C ASN A 85 10.15 -21.19 0.48
N THR A 86 9.52 -20.01 0.44
CA THR A 86 9.65 -19.06 -0.66
C THR A 86 10.83 -18.11 -0.39
N ASP A 87 11.70 -17.93 -1.38
CA ASP A 87 12.65 -16.82 -1.40
C ASP A 87 11.90 -15.51 -1.71
N GLY A 88 11.80 -14.63 -0.71
CA GLY A 88 11.10 -13.36 -0.83
C GLY A 88 11.74 -12.42 -1.86
N GLY A 89 13.06 -12.48 -2.06
CA GLY A 89 13.76 -11.72 -3.10
C GLY A 89 13.36 -12.17 -4.50
N LEU A 90 13.37 -13.49 -4.73
CA LEU A 90 12.90 -14.07 -5.99
C LEU A 90 11.42 -13.71 -6.24
N PHE A 91 10.57 -13.81 -5.23
CA PHE A 91 9.14 -13.47 -5.38
C PHE A 91 8.95 -11.99 -5.75
N CYS A 92 9.63 -11.08 -5.07
CA CYS A 92 9.60 -9.65 -5.42
C CYS A 92 10.09 -9.38 -6.85
N SER A 93 11.13 -10.11 -7.31
CA SER A 93 11.59 -10.04 -8.70
C SER A 93 10.50 -10.50 -9.68
N LYS A 94 9.80 -11.59 -9.37
CA LYS A 94 8.70 -12.08 -10.21
C LYS A 94 7.52 -11.09 -10.28
N MET A 95 7.23 -10.41 -9.18
CA MET A 95 6.25 -9.32 -9.18
C MET A 95 6.69 -8.17 -10.10
N ALA A 96 7.96 -7.78 -10.03
CA ALA A 96 8.53 -6.73 -10.90
C ALA A 96 8.53 -7.14 -12.39
N ASP A 97 8.82 -8.41 -12.71
CA ASP A 97 8.70 -8.97 -14.07
C ASP A 97 7.27 -8.83 -14.63
N ASN A 98 6.26 -8.81 -13.75
CA ASN A 98 4.85 -8.56 -14.07
C ASN A 98 4.44 -7.08 -13.89
N ASN A 99 5.39 -6.15 -13.93
CA ASN A 99 5.21 -4.70 -13.83
C ASN A 99 4.56 -4.20 -12.52
N VAL A 100 4.68 -4.95 -11.44
CA VAL A 100 4.18 -4.55 -10.11
C VAL A 100 5.32 -4.61 -9.09
N ILE A 101 5.63 -3.47 -8.48
CA ILE A 101 6.63 -3.37 -7.43
C ILE A 101 5.93 -3.46 -6.07
N ILE A 102 6.28 -4.46 -5.29
CA ILE A 102 5.84 -4.64 -3.90
C ILE A 102 7.00 -4.38 -2.95
N ALA A 103 6.70 -4.20 -1.67
CA ALA A 103 7.72 -3.95 -0.65
C ALA A 103 7.92 -5.19 0.24
N GLY A 104 9.15 -5.53 0.55
CA GLY A 104 9.48 -6.56 1.55
C GLY A 104 9.08 -6.15 2.97
N GLY A 105 9.24 -7.07 3.93
CA GLY A 105 8.98 -6.83 5.34
C GLY A 105 9.90 -5.76 5.95
N LEU A 106 9.47 -5.17 7.06
CA LEU A 106 10.24 -4.15 7.80
C LEU A 106 10.62 -4.60 9.21
N HIS A 107 9.81 -5.47 9.83
CA HIS A 107 10.07 -5.88 11.21
C HIS A 107 11.38 -6.67 11.29
N PRO A 108 12.36 -6.26 12.12
CA PRO A 108 13.71 -6.83 12.09
C PRO A 108 13.78 -8.35 12.20
N GLU A 109 12.91 -8.95 13.01
CA GLU A 109 12.91 -10.39 13.29
C GLU A 109 12.21 -11.24 12.22
N ILE A 110 11.24 -10.68 11.48
CA ILE A 110 10.39 -11.42 10.54
C ILE A 110 10.34 -10.78 9.14
N LYS A 111 11.24 -9.83 8.84
CA LYS A 111 11.23 -9.10 7.55
C LYS A 111 11.39 -9.99 6.32
N SER A 112 11.96 -11.18 6.48
CA SER A 112 12.12 -12.18 5.43
C SER A 112 10.85 -12.99 5.16
N ASP A 113 9.86 -12.94 6.04
CA ASP A 113 8.75 -13.87 6.05
C ASP A 113 7.51 -13.32 5.35
N TYR A 114 7.47 -12.01 5.09
CA TYR A 114 6.30 -11.35 4.53
C TYR A 114 6.66 -10.22 3.56
N PHE A 115 5.71 -9.90 2.70
CA PHE A 115 5.72 -8.72 1.83
C PHE A 115 4.53 -7.81 2.12
N ARG A 116 4.58 -6.61 1.55
CA ARG A 116 3.57 -5.58 1.76
C ARG A 116 3.05 -5.07 0.44
N VAL A 117 1.73 -4.94 0.36
CA VAL A 117 1.02 -4.29 -0.75
C VAL A 117 0.33 -3.05 -0.23
N GLY A 118 0.73 -1.88 -0.75
CA GLY A 118 0.09 -0.60 -0.44
C GLY A 118 -1.15 -0.41 -1.33
N HIS A 119 -2.27 -0.05 -0.70
CA HIS A 119 -3.49 0.31 -1.42
C HIS A 119 -4.06 1.62 -0.86
N MET A 120 -3.17 2.60 -0.71
CA MET A 120 -3.46 3.92 -0.15
C MET A 120 -3.52 5.01 -1.23
N GLY A 121 -4.01 6.17 -0.84
CA GLY A 121 -4.00 7.36 -1.70
C GLY A 121 -5.03 7.29 -2.82
N SER A 122 -4.58 7.40 -4.05
CA SER A 122 -5.41 7.39 -5.26
C SER A 122 -5.51 6.01 -5.91
N VAL A 123 -5.09 4.94 -5.21
CA VAL A 123 -5.21 3.57 -5.72
C VAL A 123 -6.67 3.26 -6.06
N SER A 124 -6.87 2.72 -7.24
CA SER A 124 -8.15 2.33 -7.81
C SER A 124 -8.39 0.82 -7.75
N GLU A 125 -9.58 0.41 -8.06
CA GLU A 125 -9.95 -0.99 -8.28
C GLU A 125 -9.10 -1.64 -9.37
N THR A 126 -8.85 -0.94 -10.49
CA THR A 126 -8.03 -1.42 -11.60
C THR A 126 -6.58 -1.67 -11.18
N ASP A 127 -6.02 -0.84 -10.30
CA ASP A 127 -4.66 -1.03 -9.78
C ASP A 127 -4.56 -2.31 -8.95
N LEU A 128 -5.59 -2.62 -8.15
CA LEU A 128 -5.63 -3.85 -7.37
C LEU A 128 -5.87 -5.10 -8.22
N ILE A 129 -6.69 -5.01 -9.26
CA ILE A 129 -6.85 -6.08 -10.26
C ILE A 129 -5.50 -6.39 -10.93
N THR A 130 -4.76 -5.37 -11.35
CA THR A 130 -3.42 -5.52 -11.92
C THR A 130 -2.46 -6.17 -10.92
N THR A 131 -2.52 -5.75 -9.66
CA THR A 131 -1.69 -6.30 -8.58
C THR A 131 -2.02 -7.76 -8.30
N LEU A 132 -3.30 -8.14 -8.24
CA LEU A 132 -3.73 -9.52 -8.02
C LEU A 132 -3.33 -10.44 -9.19
N ASN A 133 -3.47 -9.97 -10.43
CA ASN A 133 -3.00 -10.72 -11.60
C ASN A 133 -1.49 -10.97 -11.55
N ALA A 134 -0.70 -9.94 -11.23
CA ALA A 134 0.74 -10.08 -11.05
C ALA A 134 1.08 -11.05 -9.91
N LEU A 135 0.29 -11.04 -8.83
CA LEU A 135 0.44 -11.94 -7.69
C LEU A 135 0.23 -13.41 -8.11
N GLU A 136 -0.85 -13.71 -8.84
CA GLU A 136 -1.14 -15.04 -9.34
C GLU A 136 -0.04 -15.55 -10.27
N LEU A 137 0.40 -14.74 -11.24
CA LEU A 137 1.47 -15.09 -12.16
C LEU A 137 2.80 -15.33 -11.43
N SER A 138 3.10 -14.52 -10.42
CA SER A 138 4.32 -14.65 -9.63
C SER A 138 4.31 -15.90 -8.74
N LEU A 139 3.17 -16.21 -8.12
CA LEU A 139 2.98 -17.45 -7.37
C LEU A 139 3.16 -18.69 -8.26
N ARG A 140 2.58 -18.68 -9.45
CA ARG A 140 2.79 -19.77 -10.45
C ARG A 140 4.25 -19.90 -10.86
N ALA A 141 4.95 -18.77 -11.05
CA ALA A 141 6.36 -18.77 -11.45
C ALA A 141 7.31 -19.37 -10.39
N ILE A 142 6.90 -19.38 -9.12
CA ILE A 142 7.62 -20.07 -8.03
C ILE A 142 7.06 -21.46 -7.72
N ASN A 143 6.26 -22.03 -8.62
CA ASN A 143 5.61 -23.35 -8.50
C ASN A 143 4.61 -23.47 -7.32
N TYR A 144 4.06 -22.37 -6.85
CA TYR A 144 2.95 -22.40 -5.89
C TYR A 144 1.65 -22.78 -6.63
N ASN A 145 0.94 -23.79 -6.11
CA ASN A 145 -0.23 -24.36 -6.79
C ASN A 145 -1.47 -23.51 -6.52
N ILE A 146 -1.95 -22.82 -7.54
CA ILE A 146 -3.19 -22.02 -7.52
C ILE A 146 -3.93 -22.15 -8.85
N ASP A 147 -5.24 -21.93 -8.81
CA ASP A 147 -6.07 -21.73 -9.99
C ASP A 147 -6.00 -20.24 -10.41
N LEU A 148 -5.54 -19.98 -11.63
CA LEU A 148 -5.47 -18.61 -12.15
C LEU A 148 -6.86 -18.00 -12.29
N GLY A 149 -7.00 -16.77 -11.88
CA GLY A 149 -8.25 -16.01 -11.91
C GLY A 149 -9.05 -16.08 -10.61
N ILE A 150 -8.73 -16.98 -9.67
CA ILE A 150 -9.50 -17.16 -8.44
C ILE A 150 -9.51 -15.90 -7.57
N SER A 151 -8.37 -15.20 -7.47
CA SER A 151 -8.29 -13.96 -6.70
C SER A 151 -9.03 -12.82 -7.40
N LEU A 152 -8.96 -12.76 -8.72
CA LEU A 152 -9.66 -11.76 -9.53
C LEU A 152 -11.18 -11.93 -9.44
N ASP A 153 -11.67 -13.17 -9.51
CA ASP A 153 -13.10 -13.46 -9.38
C ASP A 153 -13.60 -13.15 -7.97
N THR A 154 -12.81 -13.49 -6.94
CA THR A 154 -13.13 -13.16 -5.55
C THR A 154 -13.17 -11.65 -5.36
N PHE A 155 -12.17 -10.92 -5.84
CA PHE A 155 -12.10 -9.46 -5.73
C PHE A 155 -13.32 -8.80 -6.40
N LYS A 156 -13.66 -9.19 -7.62
CA LYS A 156 -14.79 -8.62 -8.38
C LYS A 156 -16.15 -8.86 -7.73
N LYS A 157 -16.34 -9.97 -7.02
CA LYS A 157 -17.58 -10.25 -6.28
C LYS A 157 -17.78 -9.32 -5.08
N GLU A 158 -16.68 -8.80 -4.52
CA GLU A 158 -16.68 -7.94 -3.34
C GLU A 158 -16.71 -6.44 -3.69
N MET A 159 -16.44 -6.08 -4.94
CA MET A 159 -16.48 -4.70 -5.44
C MET A 159 -17.83 -4.32 -6.04
#